data_5c44014763042bb9187c7ceb98d04236
#
_entry.id   5c44014763042bb9187c7ceb98d04236
#
_cell.length_a   1.000
_cell.length_b   1.000
_cell.length_c   1.000
_cell.angle_alpha   90.00
_cell.angle_beta   90.00
_cell.angle_gamma   90.00
#
_symmetry.space_group_name_H-M   'P 1'
#
loop_
_entity.id
_entity.type
_entity.pdbx_description
1 polymer ?
#
loop_
_entity_poly.entity_id
_entity_poly.type
_entity_poly.pdbx_seq_one_letter_code
_entity_poly.pdbx_strand_id
1 'polypeptide(L)'
;EQNFATLLEFINASETREDDETFKNAVDMLFEELEKEEPEHFAVRQYKKYKLAAGKTAKSILISCGARLAPFDIAELREIMSYDEMELDMVGDQRTALFIIISDTDDTFNFVVAMMYSQLFNLLCDRADDVHHGRLPYHVRILCDEFANIGQIPKFDKLIATIRSREISASIILQSQSQLKTIYKDAAETILGNCDTMLFLGVKESSTLKEISETLGKETIDLYNTSDTRGQSRSYGMNYQKTGKELMSRDELAVMDGSKCILQLRGVRPFFSDKFDITKHKRYKELSAYDKKNEFDVEAYMRHRMEVKLTRTQEFDLYEFSEESLAGELNTENKEAEHVKDSDT
;
A
#
# COMPACT_ATOMS: atom_id res chain seq x y z
N GLU A 1 0.72 -22.14 10.77
CA GLU A 1 0.81 -21.36 9.53
C GLU A 1 1.22 -19.90 9.83
N GLN A 2 1.92 -19.23 8.90
CA GLN A 2 2.37 -17.86 9.07
C GLN A 2 1.37 -16.88 8.42
N ASN A 3 0.21 -16.69 9.06
CA ASN A 3 -0.83 -15.79 8.60
C ASN A 3 -1.47 -15.01 9.75
N PHE A 4 -2.31 -14.02 9.44
CA PHE A 4 -2.97 -13.20 10.44
C PHE A 4 -4.02 -13.96 11.25
N ALA A 5 -4.65 -15.01 10.71
CA ALA A 5 -5.59 -15.84 11.43
C ALA A 5 -4.91 -16.54 12.61
N THR A 6 -3.78 -17.21 12.35
CA THR A 6 -2.99 -17.86 13.39
C THR A 6 -2.47 -16.86 14.43
N LEU A 7 -2.06 -15.66 14.00
CA LEU A 7 -1.63 -14.60 14.92
C LEU A 7 -2.76 -14.16 15.86
N LEU A 8 -3.97 -13.96 15.33
CA LEU A 8 -5.15 -13.62 16.13
C LEU A 8 -5.51 -14.69 17.14
N GLU A 9 -5.51 -15.96 16.72
CA GLU A 9 -5.73 -17.09 17.61
C GLU A 9 -4.70 -17.12 18.75
N PHE A 10 -3.45 -16.81 18.41
CA PHE A 10 -2.36 -16.74 19.39
C PHE A 10 -2.57 -15.61 20.40
N ILE A 11 -2.98 -14.41 19.93
CA ILE A 11 -3.28 -13.28 20.81
C ILE A 11 -4.49 -13.56 21.68
N ASN A 12 -5.54 -14.15 21.12
CA ASN A 12 -6.75 -14.51 21.87
C ASN A 12 -6.47 -15.59 22.93
N ALA A 13 -5.57 -16.54 22.64
CA ALA A 13 -5.13 -17.55 23.60
C ALA A 13 -4.18 -17.00 24.68
N SER A 14 -3.66 -15.75 24.51
CA SER A 14 -2.75 -15.10 25.45
C SER A 14 -3.50 -14.40 26.59
N GLU A 15 -4.57 -14.97 27.11
CA GLU A 15 -5.33 -14.39 28.24
C GLU A 15 -4.43 -14.12 29.44
N THR A 16 -4.64 -12.97 30.08
CA THR A 16 -3.95 -12.59 31.32
C THR A 16 -4.97 -12.35 32.42
N ARG A 17 -4.73 -12.91 33.63
CA ARG A 17 -5.54 -12.64 34.82
C ARG A 17 -4.84 -11.62 35.71
N GLU A 18 -5.58 -10.61 36.13
CA GLU A 18 -5.03 -9.55 36.99
C GLU A 18 -4.83 -10.04 38.45
N ASP A 19 -5.64 -11.01 38.86
CA ASP A 19 -5.69 -11.48 40.23
C ASP A 19 -4.77 -12.68 40.53
N ASP A 20 -4.16 -13.25 39.50
CA ASP A 20 -3.31 -14.44 39.61
C ASP A 20 -2.08 -14.34 38.70
N GLU A 21 -0.97 -13.91 39.31
CA GLU A 21 0.33 -13.80 38.61
C GLU A 21 0.93 -15.18 38.24
N THR A 22 0.43 -16.26 38.84
CA THR A 22 0.89 -17.63 38.56
C THR A 22 0.10 -18.31 37.45
N PHE A 23 -0.96 -17.65 36.96
CA PHE A 23 -1.78 -18.21 35.89
C PHE A 23 -0.99 -18.39 34.61
N LYS A 24 -1.00 -19.61 34.09
CA LYS A 24 -0.42 -19.98 32.80
C LYS A 24 -1.52 -20.22 31.76
N ASN A 25 -1.47 -19.48 30.69
CA ASN A 25 -2.33 -19.65 29.53
C ASN A 25 -1.75 -20.67 28.53
N ALA A 26 -2.51 -21.02 27.50
CA ALA A 26 -2.07 -21.99 26.49
C ALA A 26 -0.77 -21.57 25.77
N VAL A 27 -0.59 -20.26 25.56
CA VAL A 27 0.62 -19.71 24.92
C VAL A 27 1.83 -19.83 25.83
N ASP A 28 1.66 -19.62 27.14
CA ASP A 28 2.74 -19.86 28.12
C ASP A 28 3.25 -21.29 28.04
N MET A 29 2.34 -22.26 27.94
CA MET A 29 2.71 -23.68 27.86
C MET A 29 3.48 -24.00 26.58
N LEU A 30 3.05 -23.44 25.43
CA LEU A 30 3.76 -23.60 24.15
C LEU A 30 5.18 -23.02 24.21
N PHE A 31 5.35 -21.84 24.82
CA PHE A 31 6.69 -21.25 24.95
C PHE A 31 7.57 -21.99 25.96
N GLU A 32 7.01 -22.57 27.02
CA GLU A 32 7.75 -23.42 27.95
C GLU A 32 8.23 -24.72 27.29
N GLU A 33 7.42 -25.28 26.39
CA GLU A 33 7.80 -26.47 25.63
C GLU A 33 8.91 -26.13 24.64
N LEU A 34 8.75 -25.05 23.86
CA LEU A 34 9.79 -24.57 22.95
C LEU A 34 11.12 -24.22 23.68
N GLU A 35 11.02 -23.66 24.89
CA GLU A 35 12.19 -23.36 25.71
C GLU A 35 12.97 -24.61 26.14
N LYS A 36 12.26 -25.72 26.40
CA LYS A 36 12.91 -27.00 26.75
C LYS A 36 13.66 -27.58 25.57
N GLU A 37 13.11 -27.45 24.35
CA GLU A 37 13.72 -27.95 23.13
C GLU A 37 14.85 -27.02 22.65
N GLU A 38 14.59 -25.70 22.58
CA GLU A 38 15.51 -24.67 22.07
C GLU A 38 15.57 -23.46 23.02
N PRO A 39 16.38 -23.51 24.09
CA PRO A 39 16.46 -22.43 25.09
C PRO A 39 16.85 -21.05 24.54
N GLU A 40 17.66 -21.04 23.46
CA GLU A 40 18.15 -19.82 22.81
C GLU A 40 17.31 -19.36 21.62
N HIS A 41 16.15 -20.00 21.39
CA HIS A 41 15.26 -19.61 20.30
C HIS A 41 14.84 -18.15 20.41
N PHE A 42 14.87 -17.42 19.28
CA PHE A 42 14.59 -15.98 19.28
C PHE A 42 13.20 -15.65 19.86
N ALA A 43 12.18 -16.41 19.51
CA ALA A 43 10.81 -16.19 20.00
C ALA A 43 10.69 -16.35 21.52
N VAL A 44 11.37 -17.36 22.12
CA VAL A 44 11.41 -17.56 23.57
C VAL A 44 12.00 -16.35 24.27
N ARG A 45 13.11 -15.81 23.76
CA ARG A 45 13.75 -14.62 24.34
C ARG A 45 12.86 -13.38 24.24
N GLN A 46 12.08 -13.21 23.16
CA GLN A 46 11.14 -12.10 23.03
C GLN A 46 9.91 -12.28 23.95
N TYR A 47 9.38 -13.50 24.03
CA TYR A 47 8.29 -13.83 24.91
C TYR A 47 8.62 -13.58 26.38
N LYS A 48 9.80 -13.96 26.83
CA LYS A 48 10.30 -13.65 28.19
C LYS A 48 10.29 -12.14 28.47
N LYS A 49 10.67 -11.29 27.49
CA LYS A 49 10.60 -9.83 27.66
C LYS A 49 9.16 -9.34 27.81
N TYR A 50 8.23 -9.91 27.04
CA TYR A 50 6.81 -9.60 27.19
C TYR A 50 6.29 -9.99 28.58
N LYS A 51 6.67 -11.15 29.08
CA LYS A 51 6.26 -11.63 30.43
C LYS A 51 6.85 -10.80 31.59
N LEU A 52 7.85 -9.94 31.37
CA LEU A 52 8.28 -8.97 32.37
C LEU A 52 7.24 -7.86 32.62
N ALA A 53 6.27 -7.71 31.72
CA ALA A 53 5.19 -6.76 31.92
C ALA A 53 4.22 -7.27 33.00
N ALA A 54 3.98 -6.47 34.03
CA ALA A 54 3.00 -6.77 35.08
C ALA A 54 1.57 -6.88 34.49
N GLY A 55 0.68 -7.63 35.15
CA GLY A 55 -0.64 -8.02 34.66
C GLY A 55 -1.46 -6.93 33.94
N LYS A 56 -1.57 -5.72 34.53
CA LYS A 56 -2.27 -4.58 33.88
C LYS A 56 -1.59 -4.11 32.59
N THR A 57 -0.26 -4.09 32.57
CA THR A 57 0.52 -3.68 31.40
C THR A 57 0.40 -4.71 30.29
N ALA A 58 0.51 -6.01 30.61
CA ALA A 58 0.32 -7.09 29.66
C ALA A 58 -1.08 -7.06 29.03
N LYS A 59 -2.12 -6.85 29.85
CA LYS A 59 -3.50 -6.70 29.38
C LYS A 59 -3.66 -5.49 28.44
N SER A 60 -3.05 -4.34 28.76
CA SER A 60 -3.07 -3.15 27.91
C SER A 60 -2.37 -3.39 26.57
N ILE A 61 -1.28 -4.17 26.54
CA ILE A 61 -0.59 -4.56 25.32
C ILE A 61 -1.53 -5.43 24.46
N LEU A 62 -2.15 -6.46 25.04
CA LEU A 62 -3.07 -7.35 24.31
C LEU A 62 -4.28 -6.60 23.76
N ILE A 63 -4.88 -5.70 24.55
CA ILE A 63 -6.00 -4.84 24.10
C ILE A 63 -5.54 -3.97 22.91
N SER A 64 -4.36 -3.37 23.01
CA SER A 64 -3.81 -2.54 21.92
C SER A 64 -3.53 -3.34 20.64
N CYS A 65 -3.03 -4.56 20.78
CA CYS A 65 -2.84 -5.49 19.65
C CYS A 65 -4.19 -5.89 19.04
N GLY A 66 -5.14 -6.32 19.88
CA GLY A 66 -6.48 -6.71 19.43
C GLY A 66 -7.21 -5.58 18.69
N ALA A 67 -7.17 -4.35 19.22
CA ALA A 67 -7.80 -3.20 18.57
C ALA A 67 -7.20 -2.90 17.17
N ARG A 68 -5.90 -3.11 16.98
CA ARG A 68 -5.23 -2.90 15.68
C ARG A 68 -5.46 -4.02 14.69
N LEU A 69 -5.67 -5.23 15.19
CA LEU A 69 -5.90 -6.42 14.37
C LEU A 69 -7.38 -6.74 14.19
N ALA A 70 -8.29 -5.98 14.82
CA ALA A 70 -9.73 -6.16 14.72
C ALA A 70 -10.26 -6.27 13.27
N PRO A 71 -9.72 -5.56 12.24
CA PRO A 71 -10.17 -5.76 10.87
C PRO A 71 -10.01 -7.20 10.38
N PHE A 72 -9.02 -7.95 10.87
CA PHE A 72 -8.79 -9.35 10.50
C PHE A 72 -9.74 -10.34 11.19
N ASP A 73 -10.65 -9.88 12.04
CA ASP A 73 -11.77 -10.68 12.53
C ASP A 73 -12.87 -10.88 11.48
N ILE A 74 -12.86 -10.05 10.41
CA ILE A 74 -13.76 -10.21 9.27
C ILE A 74 -13.36 -11.48 8.52
N ALA A 75 -14.31 -12.42 8.38
CA ALA A 75 -14.04 -13.75 7.84
C ALA A 75 -13.48 -13.70 6.40
N GLU A 76 -14.04 -12.84 5.56
CA GLU A 76 -13.62 -12.67 4.16
C GLU A 76 -12.20 -12.11 4.06
N LEU A 77 -11.85 -11.15 4.93
CA LEU A 77 -10.48 -10.62 4.96
C LEU A 77 -9.48 -11.66 5.45
N ARG A 78 -9.87 -12.43 6.47
CA ARG A 78 -9.05 -13.53 7.00
C ARG A 78 -8.77 -14.60 5.95
N GLU A 79 -9.78 -14.95 5.16
CA GLU A 79 -9.65 -15.92 4.06
C GLU A 79 -8.65 -15.40 2.99
N ILE A 80 -8.81 -14.16 2.52
CA ILE A 80 -7.91 -13.54 1.53
C ILE A 80 -6.46 -13.49 2.03
N MET A 81 -6.25 -13.29 3.33
CA MET A 81 -4.91 -13.17 3.93
C MET A 81 -4.32 -14.51 4.37
N SER A 82 -5.00 -15.64 4.14
CA SER A 82 -4.55 -16.96 4.60
C SER A 82 -3.59 -17.65 3.65
N TYR A 83 -3.58 -17.27 2.37
CA TYR A 83 -2.75 -17.92 1.34
C TYR A 83 -2.29 -16.88 0.29
N ASP A 84 -1.21 -17.20 -0.42
CA ASP A 84 -0.67 -16.36 -1.50
C ASP A 84 -1.26 -16.78 -2.85
N GLU A 85 -2.07 -15.88 -3.45
CA GLU A 85 -2.59 -16.05 -4.82
C GLU A 85 -1.92 -15.10 -5.82
N MET A 86 -1.19 -14.11 -5.33
CA MET A 86 -0.74 -13.00 -6.17
C MET A 86 0.65 -13.23 -6.75
N GLU A 87 1.46 -14.07 -6.12
CA GLU A 87 2.86 -14.33 -6.52
C GLU A 87 3.61 -13.01 -6.81
N LEU A 88 3.53 -12.06 -5.87
CA LEU A 88 4.07 -10.70 -6.07
C LEU A 88 5.57 -10.67 -6.34
N ASP A 89 6.30 -11.67 -5.88
CA ASP A 89 7.73 -11.86 -6.13
C ASP A 89 8.04 -12.16 -7.61
N MET A 90 7.06 -12.71 -8.36
CA MET A 90 7.23 -13.07 -9.77
C MET A 90 6.93 -11.92 -10.75
N VAL A 91 6.39 -10.80 -10.26
CA VAL A 91 5.94 -9.68 -11.11
C VAL A 91 7.07 -9.11 -11.99
N GLY A 92 8.31 -9.15 -11.52
CA GLY A 92 9.48 -8.67 -12.26
C GLY A 92 10.17 -9.74 -13.14
N ASP A 93 9.82 -11.01 -12.98
CA ASP A 93 10.42 -12.14 -13.67
C ASP A 93 9.68 -12.51 -14.96
N GLN A 94 8.43 -12.13 -15.06
CA GLN A 94 7.57 -12.41 -16.21
C GLN A 94 6.71 -11.20 -16.59
N ARG A 95 6.14 -11.23 -17.81
CA ARG A 95 5.23 -10.17 -18.26
C ARG A 95 3.90 -10.27 -17.53
N THR A 96 3.72 -9.44 -16.54
CA THR A 96 2.54 -9.42 -15.67
C THR A 96 1.82 -8.08 -15.77
N ALA A 97 0.49 -8.10 -15.70
CA ALA A 97 -0.34 -6.92 -15.48
C ALA A 97 -1.19 -7.15 -14.22
N LEU A 98 -0.88 -6.42 -13.16
CA LEU A 98 -1.61 -6.45 -11.89
C LEU A 98 -2.54 -5.25 -11.83
N PHE A 99 -3.85 -5.49 -11.70
CA PHE A 99 -4.86 -4.45 -11.53
C PHE A 99 -5.36 -4.47 -10.08
N ILE A 100 -5.25 -3.33 -9.42
CA ILE A 100 -5.66 -3.14 -8.02
C ILE A 100 -6.83 -2.18 -8.04
N ILE A 101 -8.00 -2.68 -7.67
CA ILE A 101 -9.25 -1.92 -7.65
C ILE A 101 -9.58 -1.62 -6.20
N ILE A 102 -9.66 -0.33 -5.87
CA ILE A 102 -9.98 0.17 -4.53
C ILE A 102 -11.23 1.05 -4.60
N SER A 103 -11.93 1.17 -3.49
CA SER A 103 -13.08 2.09 -3.39
C SER A 103 -12.61 3.55 -3.37
N ASP A 104 -13.35 4.44 -4.04
CA ASP A 104 -13.11 5.88 -4.00
C ASP A 104 -13.71 6.54 -2.74
N THR A 105 -14.67 5.89 -2.11
CA THR A 105 -15.49 6.46 -1.02
C THR A 105 -15.29 5.78 0.32
N ASP A 106 -14.72 4.57 0.36
CA ASP A 106 -14.50 3.78 1.56
C ASP A 106 -13.02 3.47 1.73
N ASP A 107 -12.42 3.98 2.79
CA ASP A 107 -11.01 3.84 3.12
C ASP A 107 -10.73 2.72 4.15
N THR A 108 -11.76 2.00 4.59
CA THR A 108 -11.69 0.97 5.65
C THR A 108 -10.60 -0.05 5.40
N PHE A 109 -10.40 -0.47 4.15
CA PHE A 109 -9.43 -1.50 3.76
C PHE A 109 -8.16 -0.97 3.07
N ASN A 110 -7.97 0.35 3.01
CA ASN A 110 -6.79 0.95 2.36
C ASN A 110 -5.46 0.50 2.99
N PHE A 111 -5.47 0.15 4.28
CA PHE A 111 -4.29 -0.40 4.94
C PHE A 111 -3.82 -1.74 4.33
N VAL A 112 -4.73 -2.57 3.80
CA VAL A 112 -4.40 -3.83 3.12
C VAL A 112 -3.65 -3.52 1.82
N VAL A 113 -4.13 -2.52 1.08
CA VAL A 113 -3.50 -2.07 -0.17
C VAL A 113 -2.11 -1.48 0.11
N ALA A 114 -1.98 -0.65 1.15
CA ALA A 114 -0.68 -0.10 1.56
C ALA A 114 0.31 -1.20 1.99
N MET A 115 -0.17 -2.24 2.69
CA MET A 115 0.61 -3.42 3.05
C MET A 115 1.08 -4.18 1.80
N MET A 116 0.17 -4.44 0.86
CA MET A 116 0.49 -5.10 -0.40
C MET A 116 1.56 -4.33 -1.19
N TYR A 117 1.45 -3.00 -1.32
CA TYR A 117 2.48 -2.19 -1.96
C TYR A 117 3.82 -2.27 -1.23
N SER A 118 3.80 -2.25 0.11
CA SER A 118 5.02 -2.41 0.91
C SER A 118 5.70 -3.76 0.66
N GLN A 119 4.93 -4.84 0.59
CA GLN A 119 5.43 -6.17 0.25
C GLN A 119 5.95 -6.22 -1.19
N LEU A 120 5.17 -5.73 -2.15
CA LEU A 120 5.55 -5.70 -3.57
C LEU A 120 6.91 -5.01 -3.76
N PHE A 121 7.10 -3.81 -3.23
CA PHE A 121 8.36 -3.09 -3.37
C PHE A 121 9.53 -3.83 -2.74
N ASN A 122 9.34 -4.41 -1.54
CA ASN A 122 10.40 -5.17 -0.87
C ASN A 122 10.74 -6.44 -1.65
N LEU A 123 9.73 -7.24 -2.04
CA LEU A 123 9.95 -8.47 -2.80
C LEU A 123 10.64 -8.20 -4.14
N LEU A 124 10.23 -7.15 -4.87
CA LEU A 124 10.87 -6.78 -6.13
C LEU A 124 12.33 -6.32 -5.94
N CYS A 125 12.62 -5.59 -4.85
CA CYS A 125 13.99 -5.19 -4.54
C CYS A 125 14.85 -6.39 -4.15
N ASP A 126 14.37 -7.25 -3.27
CA ASP A 126 15.08 -8.47 -2.85
C ASP A 126 15.29 -9.40 -4.05
N ARG A 127 14.28 -9.59 -4.89
CA ARG A 127 14.38 -10.39 -6.10
C ARG A 127 15.42 -9.83 -7.09
N ALA A 128 15.43 -8.51 -7.28
CA ALA A 128 16.43 -7.86 -8.11
C ALA A 128 17.85 -8.08 -7.56
N ASP A 129 18.05 -7.91 -6.24
CA ASP A 129 19.37 -7.96 -5.62
C ASP A 129 19.87 -9.40 -5.50
N ASP A 130 19.05 -10.32 -4.99
CA ASP A 130 19.48 -11.68 -4.62
C ASP A 130 19.47 -12.65 -5.81
N VAL A 131 18.54 -12.47 -6.77
CA VAL A 131 18.38 -13.42 -7.89
C VAL A 131 18.93 -12.86 -9.19
N HIS A 132 18.72 -11.56 -9.46
CA HIS A 132 19.01 -10.95 -10.77
C HIS A 132 20.20 -9.98 -10.75
N HIS A 133 21.11 -10.09 -9.78
CA HIS A 133 22.33 -9.31 -9.72
C HIS A 133 22.11 -7.79 -9.74
N GLY A 134 21.05 -7.33 -9.06
CA GLY A 134 20.73 -5.92 -8.86
C GLY A 134 19.73 -5.32 -9.85
N ARG A 135 19.17 -6.11 -10.80
CA ARG A 135 18.29 -5.58 -11.83
C ARG A 135 17.27 -6.59 -12.31
N LEU A 136 15.97 -6.26 -12.24
CA LEU A 136 14.90 -7.14 -12.72
C LEU A 136 15.00 -7.36 -14.24
N PRO A 137 14.65 -8.57 -14.75
CA PRO A 137 14.63 -8.87 -16.19
C PRO A 137 13.58 -8.08 -16.95
N TYR A 138 12.44 -7.76 -16.33
CA TYR A 138 11.41 -6.90 -16.90
C TYR A 138 11.25 -5.64 -16.06
N HIS A 139 11.12 -4.49 -16.75
CA HIS A 139 10.84 -3.22 -16.09
C HIS A 139 9.44 -3.25 -15.45
N VAL A 140 9.37 -3.03 -14.15
CA VAL A 140 8.11 -2.95 -13.41
C VAL A 140 7.70 -1.49 -13.26
N ARG A 141 6.61 -1.12 -13.95
CA ARG A 141 6.02 0.21 -13.82
C ARG A 141 4.80 0.16 -12.90
N ILE A 142 4.87 0.86 -11.79
CA ILE A 142 3.78 1.00 -10.84
C ILE A 142 3.08 2.33 -11.13
N LEU A 143 1.80 2.25 -11.48
CA LEU A 143 0.95 3.41 -11.76
C LEU A 143 -0.08 3.54 -10.64
N CYS A 144 0.10 4.54 -9.77
CA CYS A 144 -0.80 4.80 -8.64
C CYS A 144 -1.72 5.96 -9.02
N ASP A 145 -2.88 5.64 -9.56
CA ASP A 145 -3.96 6.59 -9.71
C ASP A 145 -4.61 6.86 -8.34
N GLU A 146 -4.96 8.11 -8.06
CA GLU A 146 -5.44 8.53 -6.73
C GLU A 146 -4.54 8.06 -5.58
N PHE A 147 -3.22 8.34 -5.69
CA PHE A 147 -2.21 7.87 -4.72
C PHE A 147 -2.56 8.17 -3.26
N ALA A 148 -3.28 9.27 -3.01
CA ALA A 148 -3.74 9.63 -1.67
C ALA A 148 -4.71 8.59 -1.07
N ASN A 149 -5.49 7.89 -1.89
CA ASN A 149 -6.46 6.91 -1.41
C ASN A 149 -5.83 5.57 -1.02
N ILE A 150 -4.59 5.31 -1.44
CA ILE A 150 -3.87 4.09 -1.04
C ILE A 150 -3.51 4.09 0.46
N GLY A 151 -3.47 5.29 1.07
CA GLY A 151 -2.93 5.47 2.41
C GLY A 151 -1.40 5.58 2.45
N GLN A 152 -0.82 5.49 3.63
CA GLN A 152 0.62 5.62 3.79
C GLN A 152 1.33 4.28 3.53
N ILE A 153 2.09 4.18 2.44
CA ILE A 153 3.00 3.07 2.21
C ILE A 153 4.23 3.26 3.12
N PRO A 154 4.53 2.32 4.04
CA PRO A 154 5.66 2.45 4.95
C PRO A 154 7.00 2.65 4.21
N LYS A 155 7.78 3.64 4.65
CA LYS A 155 9.13 3.93 4.11
C LYS A 155 9.17 4.24 2.60
N PHE A 156 8.07 4.70 2.01
CA PHE A 156 7.98 4.99 0.58
C PHE A 156 8.99 6.05 0.12
N ASP A 157 9.31 7.02 0.98
CA ASP A 157 10.37 8.02 0.75
C ASP A 157 11.74 7.40 0.46
N LYS A 158 12.07 6.31 1.16
CA LYS A 158 13.31 5.55 0.95
C LYS A 158 13.23 4.64 -0.28
N LEU A 159 12.08 3.99 -0.45
CA LEU A 159 11.85 3.10 -1.58
C LEU A 159 11.99 3.85 -2.91
N ILE A 160 11.31 4.98 -3.08
CA ILE A 160 11.33 5.74 -4.33
C ILE A 160 12.75 6.23 -4.72
N ALA A 161 13.63 6.41 -3.74
CA ALA A 161 15.02 6.78 -4.00
C ALA A 161 15.87 5.63 -4.54
N THR A 162 15.49 4.38 -4.28
CA THR A 162 16.31 3.19 -4.54
C THR A 162 15.83 2.30 -5.67
N ILE A 163 14.53 2.33 -6.00
CA ILE A 163 13.90 1.42 -6.96
C ILE A 163 14.40 1.56 -8.40
N ARG A 164 14.88 2.75 -8.78
CA ARG A 164 15.31 3.06 -10.15
C ARG A 164 16.41 2.11 -10.66
N SER A 165 17.42 1.83 -9.85
CA SER A 165 18.53 0.95 -10.25
C SER A 165 18.08 -0.49 -10.51
N ARG A 166 16.94 -0.89 -9.94
CA ARG A 166 16.37 -2.24 -9.99
C ARG A 166 15.35 -2.46 -11.10
N GLU A 167 15.25 -1.54 -12.07
CA GLU A 167 14.23 -1.54 -13.14
C GLU A 167 12.80 -1.40 -12.60
N ILE A 168 12.62 -0.63 -11.53
CA ILE A 168 11.30 -0.33 -10.98
C ILE A 168 11.07 1.18 -11.08
N SER A 169 9.89 1.58 -11.56
CA SER A 169 9.45 2.98 -11.57
C SER A 169 8.06 3.13 -10.99
N ALA A 170 7.83 4.27 -10.33
CA ALA A 170 6.53 4.64 -9.79
C ALA A 170 6.03 5.93 -10.44
N SER A 171 4.77 5.93 -10.84
CA SER A 171 4.03 7.13 -11.28
C SER A 171 2.93 7.37 -10.27
N ILE A 172 3.05 8.47 -9.52
CA ILE A 172 2.07 8.87 -8.50
C ILE A 172 1.21 9.99 -9.06
N ILE A 173 -0.10 9.82 -9.02
CA ILE A 173 -1.07 10.80 -9.49
C ILE A 173 -1.81 11.37 -8.29
N LEU A 174 -1.89 12.69 -8.22
CA LEU A 174 -2.45 13.43 -7.11
C LEU A 174 -3.36 14.55 -7.65
N GLN A 175 -4.41 14.85 -6.93
CA GLN A 175 -5.25 16.02 -7.23
C GLN A 175 -4.56 17.32 -6.80
N SER A 176 -3.73 17.26 -5.75
CA SER A 176 -2.91 18.37 -5.26
C SER A 176 -1.70 17.84 -4.48
N GLN A 177 -0.66 18.65 -4.38
CA GLN A 177 0.52 18.29 -3.58
C GLN A 177 0.23 18.29 -2.07
N SER A 178 -0.79 19.03 -1.62
CA SER A 178 -1.22 19.02 -0.21
C SER A 178 -1.71 17.66 0.25
N GLN A 179 -2.29 16.83 -0.63
CA GLN A 179 -2.64 15.46 -0.30
C GLN A 179 -1.42 14.64 0.12
N LEU A 180 -0.30 14.77 -0.62
CA LEU A 180 0.93 14.08 -0.27
C LEU A 180 1.50 14.57 1.07
N LYS A 181 1.48 15.89 1.31
CA LYS A 181 1.93 16.49 2.58
C LYS A 181 1.08 16.05 3.77
N THR A 182 -0.21 15.84 3.58
CA THR A 182 -1.11 15.35 4.64
C THR A 182 -0.73 13.94 5.08
N ILE A 183 -0.39 13.04 4.14
CA ILE A 183 -0.11 11.63 4.41
C ILE A 183 1.33 11.43 4.88
N TYR A 184 2.29 12.02 4.14
CA TYR A 184 3.73 11.77 4.35
C TYR A 184 4.45 12.85 5.14
N LYS A 185 3.78 13.97 5.46
CA LYS A 185 4.34 15.09 6.23
C LYS A 185 5.69 15.57 5.62
N ASP A 186 6.74 15.60 6.41
CA ASP A 186 8.07 16.05 5.99
C ASP A 186 8.69 15.15 4.90
N ALA A 187 8.32 13.87 4.86
CA ALA A 187 8.78 12.95 3.82
C ALA A 187 8.21 13.25 2.42
N ALA A 188 7.14 14.05 2.31
CA ALA A 188 6.54 14.43 1.04
C ALA A 188 7.54 15.16 0.11
N GLU A 189 8.38 16.04 0.66
CA GLU A 189 9.41 16.76 -0.11
C GLU A 189 10.47 15.80 -0.66
N THR A 190 10.85 14.79 0.11
CA THR A 190 11.78 13.75 -0.34
C THR A 190 11.17 12.92 -1.47
N ILE A 191 9.88 12.58 -1.39
CA ILE A 191 9.18 11.85 -2.45
C ILE A 191 9.15 12.66 -3.74
N LEU A 192 8.72 13.92 -3.68
CA LEU A 192 8.68 14.83 -4.84
C LEU A 192 10.08 15.05 -5.43
N GLY A 193 11.09 15.22 -4.59
CA GLY A 193 12.48 15.42 -5.01
C GLY A 193 13.10 14.20 -5.72
N ASN A 194 12.58 13.00 -5.50
CA ASN A 194 13.00 11.79 -6.21
C ASN A 194 12.21 11.53 -7.50
N CYS A 195 11.19 12.32 -7.80
CA CYS A 195 10.46 12.27 -9.07
C CYS A 195 11.21 13.11 -10.12
N ASP A 196 11.83 12.44 -11.09
CA ASP A 196 12.55 13.11 -12.19
C ASP A 196 11.62 13.84 -13.17
N THR A 197 10.36 13.46 -13.20
CA THR A 197 9.33 14.01 -14.09
C THR A 197 8.16 14.51 -13.27
N MET A 198 7.73 15.75 -13.54
CA MET A 198 6.47 16.30 -13.03
C MET A 198 5.60 16.75 -14.21
N LEU A 199 4.38 16.26 -14.25
CA LEU A 199 3.36 16.65 -15.22
C LEU A 199 2.23 17.40 -14.50
N PHE A 200 2.13 18.71 -14.72
CA PHE A 200 1.07 19.54 -14.18
C PHE A 200 -0.08 19.66 -15.18
N LEU A 201 -1.27 19.22 -14.78
CA LEU A 201 -2.46 19.18 -15.61
C LEU A 201 -3.48 20.28 -15.28
N GLY A 202 -3.14 21.16 -14.33
CA GLY A 202 -4.03 22.20 -13.82
C GLY A 202 -4.67 21.82 -12.49
N VAL A 203 -4.70 22.77 -11.58
CA VAL A 203 -5.33 22.68 -10.26
C VAL A 203 -5.71 24.07 -9.79
N LYS A 204 -6.61 24.20 -8.82
CA LYS A 204 -6.97 25.49 -8.21
C LYS A 204 -6.37 25.68 -6.80
N GLU A 205 -5.69 24.67 -6.28
CA GLU A 205 -5.15 24.70 -4.92
C GLU A 205 -3.92 25.60 -4.84
N SER A 206 -3.97 26.62 -3.98
CA SER A 206 -3.03 27.73 -3.92
C SER A 206 -1.59 27.32 -3.59
N SER A 207 -1.39 26.30 -2.76
CA SER A 207 -0.03 25.86 -2.39
C SER A 207 0.66 25.15 -3.56
N THR A 208 -0.06 24.32 -4.29
CA THR A 208 0.46 23.66 -5.51
C THR A 208 0.77 24.70 -6.61
N LEU A 209 -0.13 25.67 -6.82
CA LEU A 209 0.13 26.75 -7.79
C LEU A 209 1.38 27.56 -7.44
N LYS A 210 1.60 27.83 -6.16
CA LYS A 210 2.80 28.51 -5.68
C LYS A 210 4.06 27.71 -5.98
N GLU A 211 4.08 26.41 -5.65
CA GLU A 211 5.24 25.54 -5.89
C GLU A 211 5.55 25.39 -7.38
N ILE A 212 4.54 25.25 -8.22
CA ILE A 212 4.72 25.18 -9.68
C ILE A 212 5.29 26.50 -10.21
N SER A 213 4.75 27.67 -9.81
CA SER A 213 5.25 28.97 -10.22
C SER A 213 6.72 29.19 -9.83
N GLU A 214 7.08 28.81 -8.59
CA GLU A 214 8.46 28.91 -8.08
C GLU A 214 9.42 27.96 -8.82
N THR A 215 9.01 26.74 -9.13
CA THR A 215 9.85 25.76 -9.86
C THR A 215 10.03 26.10 -11.34
N LEU A 216 9.07 26.77 -11.95
CA LEU A 216 9.21 27.32 -13.33
C LEU A 216 10.28 28.36 -13.40
N GLY A 217 10.49 29.14 -12.32
CA GLY A 217 11.51 30.18 -12.25
C GLY A 217 11.05 31.54 -12.80
N LYS A 218 12.02 32.39 -13.03
CA LYS A 218 11.77 33.78 -13.44
C LYS A 218 12.55 34.12 -14.71
N GLU A 219 11.96 34.96 -15.54
CA GLU A 219 12.63 35.66 -16.64
C GLU A 219 13.02 37.07 -16.21
N THR A 220 14.06 37.62 -16.82
CA THR A 220 14.46 39.03 -16.63
C THR A 220 13.72 39.89 -17.64
N ILE A 221 12.91 40.80 -17.14
CA ILE A 221 12.25 41.82 -17.96
C ILE A 221 12.86 43.19 -17.74
N ASP A 222 12.88 44.00 -18.81
CA ASP A 222 13.33 45.38 -18.80
C ASP A 222 12.14 46.28 -18.52
N LEU A 223 12.19 47.02 -17.42
CA LEU A 223 11.19 48.03 -17.07
C LEU A 223 11.73 49.41 -17.38
N TYR A 224 10.98 50.15 -18.17
CA TYR A 224 11.24 51.53 -18.47
C TYR A 224 10.24 52.40 -17.68
N ASN A 225 10.73 53.08 -16.66
CA ASN A 225 9.96 54.07 -15.93
C ASN A 225 10.28 55.48 -16.49
N THR A 226 9.28 56.12 -17.05
CA THR A 226 9.37 57.52 -17.48
C THR A 226 8.80 58.41 -16.38
N SER A 227 9.61 59.29 -15.83
CA SER A 227 9.16 60.36 -14.93
C SER A 227 9.05 61.67 -15.68
N ASP A 228 7.85 62.25 -15.77
CA ASP A 228 7.55 63.54 -16.29
C ASP A 228 7.30 64.50 -15.11
N THR A 229 8.27 65.37 -14.79
CA THR A 229 8.12 66.37 -13.74
C THR A 229 7.60 67.62 -14.33
N ARG A 230 6.34 68.00 -14.08
CA ARG A 230 5.68 69.23 -14.50
C ARG A 230 5.98 70.33 -13.47
N GLY A 231 7.13 70.97 -13.60
CA GLY A 231 7.54 72.21 -12.87
C GLY A 231 8.05 73.28 -13.83
N GLN A 232 8.55 74.41 -13.31
CA GLN A 232 9.12 75.46 -14.12
C GLN A 232 10.34 75.09 -15.02
N SER A 233 10.91 73.86 -14.71
CA SER A 233 11.89 73.17 -15.57
C SER A 233 11.35 71.78 -15.85
N ARG A 234 10.94 71.50 -17.09
CA ARG A 234 10.58 70.20 -17.54
C ARG A 234 11.81 69.29 -17.58
N SER A 235 11.82 68.23 -16.81
CA SER A 235 12.84 67.18 -16.85
C SER A 235 12.20 65.81 -17.22
N TYR A 236 12.74 65.22 -18.28
CA TYR A 236 12.40 63.81 -18.64
C TYR A 236 13.52 62.93 -18.12
N GLY A 237 13.17 62.07 -17.16
CA GLY A 237 14.07 61.04 -16.71
C GLY A 237 13.56 59.69 -17.25
N MET A 238 14.42 58.92 -17.91
CA MET A 238 14.18 57.54 -18.27
C MET A 238 15.01 56.68 -17.31
N ASN A 239 14.33 55.91 -16.44
CA ASN A 239 15.00 54.99 -15.54
C ASN A 239 14.82 53.56 -16.08
N TYR A 240 15.94 52.92 -16.36
CA TYR A 240 16.01 51.55 -16.84
C TYR A 240 16.28 50.64 -15.66
N GLN A 241 15.35 49.68 -15.41
CA GLN A 241 15.47 48.71 -14.32
C GLN A 241 15.22 47.32 -14.85
N LYS A 242 16.12 46.38 -14.52
CA LYS A 242 15.91 44.96 -14.75
C LYS A 242 15.23 44.36 -13.53
N THR A 243 14.13 43.65 -13.74
CA THR A 243 13.43 42.92 -12.67
C THR A 243 13.11 41.51 -13.11
N GLY A 244 13.02 40.59 -12.14
CA GLY A 244 12.61 39.20 -12.40
C GLY A 244 11.08 39.12 -12.40
N LYS A 245 10.49 38.67 -13.51
CA LYS A 245 9.08 38.29 -13.61
C LYS A 245 8.97 36.78 -13.60
N GLU A 246 8.02 36.22 -12.85
CA GLU A 246 7.72 34.80 -12.89
C GLU A 246 7.35 34.38 -14.32
N LEU A 247 7.87 33.24 -14.81
CA LEU A 247 7.54 32.71 -16.13
C LEU A 247 6.04 32.48 -16.29
N MET A 248 5.41 31.97 -15.25
CA MET A 248 3.96 31.92 -15.08
C MET A 248 3.63 32.22 -13.63
N SER A 249 2.85 33.27 -13.39
CA SER A 249 2.37 33.61 -12.07
C SER A 249 1.30 32.60 -11.59
N ARG A 250 1.00 32.59 -10.29
CA ARG A 250 -0.06 31.75 -9.72
C ARG A 250 -1.40 32.02 -10.38
N ASP A 251 -1.69 33.27 -10.71
CA ASP A 251 -2.95 33.66 -11.33
C ASP A 251 -3.05 33.15 -12.78
N GLU A 252 -1.93 33.23 -13.54
CA GLU A 252 -1.85 32.67 -14.89
C GLU A 252 -1.99 31.13 -14.89
N LEU A 253 -1.37 30.46 -13.91
CA LEU A 253 -1.53 29.01 -13.73
C LEU A 253 -2.96 28.61 -13.35
N ALA A 254 -3.64 29.39 -12.51
CA ALA A 254 -5.02 29.13 -12.07
C ALA A 254 -6.04 29.22 -13.20
N VAL A 255 -5.78 30.03 -14.23
CA VAL A 255 -6.63 30.22 -15.40
C VAL A 255 -6.09 29.53 -16.66
N MET A 256 -5.08 28.69 -16.51
CA MET A 256 -4.47 27.94 -17.62
C MET A 256 -5.56 27.14 -18.36
N ASP A 257 -5.52 27.19 -19.69
CA ASP A 257 -6.46 26.45 -20.54
C ASP A 257 -6.47 24.95 -20.19
N GLY A 258 -7.67 24.40 -20.03
CA GLY A 258 -7.86 23.00 -19.67
C GLY A 258 -7.26 21.97 -20.65
N SER A 259 -6.97 22.38 -21.90
CA SER A 259 -6.30 21.57 -22.91
C SER A 259 -4.76 21.57 -22.77
N LYS A 260 -4.20 22.45 -21.93
CA LYS A 260 -2.75 22.63 -21.76
C LYS A 260 -2.21 21.89 -20.55
N CYS A 261 -0.92 21.58 -20.59
CA CYS A 261 -0.16 21.02 -19.49
C CYS A 261 1.26 21.59 -19.44
N ILE A 262 1.89 21.45 -18.27
CA ILE A 262 3.30 21.81 -18.07
C ILE A 262 4.05 20.54 -17.71
N LEU A 263 5.07 20.21 -18.49
CA LEU A 263 5.96 19.08 -18.25
C LEU A 263 7.32 19.61 -17.77
N GLN A 264 7.73 19.14 -16.61
CA GLN A 264 9.06 19.42 -16.05
C GLN A 264 9.85 18.10 -16.03
N LEU A 265 11.06 18.15 -16.56
CA LEU A 265 12.02 17.05 -16.56
C LEU A 265 13.31 17.52 -15.91
N ARG A 266 13.94 16.67 -15.10
CA ARG A 266 15.23 16.99 -14.50
C ARG A 266 16.27 17.30 -15.58
N GLY A 267 16.94 18.44 -15.46
CA GLY A 267 18.01 18.87 -16.36
C GLY A 267 17.56 19.53 -17.67
N VAL A 268 16.26 19.72 -17.87
CA VAL A 268 15.70 20.35 -19.08
C VAL A 268 14.78 21.51 -18.66
N ARG A 269 14.66 22.52 -19.52
CA ARG A 269 13.70 23.61 -19.31
C ARG A 269 12.26 23.07 -19.36
N PRO A 270 11.32 23.64 -18.59
CA PRO A 270 9.93 23.25 -18.63
C PRO A 270 9.31 23.37 -20.02
N PHE A 271 8.41 22.45 -20.34
CA PHE A 271 7.64 22.45 -21.59
C PHE A 271 6.21 22.87 -21.30
N PHE A 272 5.68 23.82 -22.06
CA PHE A 272 4.26 24.13 -22.11
C PHE A 272 3.66 23.46 -23.35
N SER A 273 2.76 22.52 -23.17
CA SER A 273 2.29 21.63 -24.23
C SER A 273 0.77 21.41 -24.18
N ASP A 274 0.23 20.81 -25.22
CA ASP A 274 -1.14 20.35 -25.26
C ASP A 274 -1.27 18.99 -24.55
N LYS A 275 -2.39 18.80 -23.83
CA LYS A 275 -2.77 17.48 -23.31
C LYS A 275 -3.07 16.54 -24.48
N PHE A 276 -2.72 15.27 -24.31
CA PHE A 276 -3.06 14.27 -25.29
C PHE A 276 -4.58 14.08 -25.37
N ASP A 277 -5.12 14.18 -26.57
CA ASP A 277 -6.53 13.88 -26.84
C ASP A 277 -6.73 12.35 -26.93
N ILE A 278 -7.31 11.79 -25.87
CA ILE A 278 -7.53 10.34 -25.75
C ILE A 278 -8.35 9.76 -26.90
N THR A 279 -9.23 10.57 -27.52
CA THR A 279 -10.08 10.12 -28.66
C THR A 279 -9.26 9.76 -29.89
N LYS A 280 -8.03 10.27 -30.00
CA LYS A 280 -7.07 9.95 -31.07
C LYS A 280 -6.26 8.70 -30.80
N HIS A 281 -6.39 8.07 -29.63
CA HIS A 281 -5.66 6.84 -29.33
C HIS A 281 -6.19 5.67 -30.16
N LYS A 282 -5.29 4.80 -30.65
CA LYS A 282 -5.66 3.65 -31.51
C LYS A 282 -6.74 2.76 -30.90
N ARG A 283 -6.70 2.59 -29.59
CA ARG A 283 -7.60 1.74 -28.80
C ARG A 283 -8.71 2.49 -28.09
N TYR A 284 -8.97 3.73 -28.47
CA TYR A 284 -10.05 4.52 -27.83
C TYR A 284 -11.40 3.79 -27.85
N LYS A 285 -11.67 3.06 -28.96
CA LYS A 285 -12.89 2.28 -29.13
C LYS A 285 -13.05 1.10 -28.17
N GLU A 286 -11.95 0.68 -27.53
CA GLU A 286 -11.94 -0.41 -26.54
C GLU A 286 -12.27 0.08 -25.12
N LEU A 287 -12.35 1.39 -24.90
CA LEU A 287 -12.64 1.98 -23.59
C LEU A 287 -14.15 1.98 -23.28
N SER A 288 -14.50 1.83 -22.01
CA SER A 288 -15.88 1.97 -21.53
C SER A 288 -16.47 3.35 -21.79
N ALA A 289 -15.62 4.40 -21.85
CA ALA A 289 -16.02 5.75 -22.24
C ALA A 289 -16.51 5.85 -23.68
N TYR A 290 -16.09 4.95 -24.58
CA TYR A 290 -16.59 4.86 -25.96
C TYR A 290 -17.86 4.02 -26.07
N ASP A 291 -17.87 2.82 -25.46
CA ASP A 291 -19.03 1.92 -25.40
C ASP A 291 -19.06 1.22 -24.04
N LYS A 292 -20.16 1.36 -23.30
CA LYS A 292 -20.35 0.71 -21.99
C LYS A 292 -20.16 -0.81 -22.00
N LYS A 293 -20.31 -1.46 -23.15
CA LYS A 293 -20.05 -2.89 -23.31
C LYS A 293 -18.61 -3.28 -23.09
N ASN A 294 -17.69 -2.31 -23.17
CA ASN A 294 -16.25 -2.52 -22.92
C ASN A 294 -15.92 -2.43 -21.41
N GLU A 295 -16.90 -2.13 -20.57
CA GLU A 295 -16.73 -2.10 -19.12
C GLU A 295 -16.41 -3.51 -18.60
N PHE A 296 -15.36 -3.61 -17.79
CA PHE A 296 -14.96 -4.88 -17.18
C PHE A 296 -15.81 -5.09 -15.92
N ASP A 297 -16.67 -6.11 -15.95
CA ASP A 297 -17.48 -6.50 -14.80
C ASP A 297 -16.65 -7.39 -13.86
N VAL A 298 -16.12 -6.76 -12.81
CA VAL A 298 -15.29 -7.43 -11.79
C VAL A 298 -16.10 -8.51 -11.05
N GLU A 299 -17.37 -8.21 -10.71
CA GLU A 299 -18.19 -9.16 -9.95
C GLU A 299 -18.53 -10.41 -10.77
N ALA A 300 -18.87 -10.23 -12.06
CA ALA A 300 -19.10 -11.35 -12.97
C ALA A 300 -17.84 -12.19 -13.16
N TYR A 301 -16.68 -11.55 -13.28
CA TYR A 301 -15.40 -12.22 -13.39
C TYR A 301 -15.06 -13.04 -12.14
N MET A 302 -15.25 -12.46 -10.95
CA MET A 302 -14.98 -13.12 -9.68
C MET A 302 -15.92 -14.30 -9.45
N ARG A 303 -17.22 -14.13 -9.72
CA ARG A 303 -18.21 -15.22 -9.64
C ARG A 303 -17.79 -16.41 -10.52
N HIS A 304 -17.44 -16.14 -11.78
CA HIS A 304 -17.02 -17.19 -12.71
C HIS A 304 -15.74 -17.91 -12.24
N ARG A 305 -14.79 -17.16 -11.67
CA ARG A 305 -13.54 -17.73 -11.13
C ARG A 305 -13.80 -18.60 -9.89
N MET A 306 -14.73 -18.22 -9.02
CA MET A 306 -15.14 -19.03 -7.86
C MET A 306 -15.85 -20.32 -8.31
N GLU A 307 -16.76 -20.25 -9.29
CA GLU A 307 -17.41 -21.42 -9.87
C GLU A 307 -16.41 -22.41 -10.46
N VAL A 308 -15.37 -21.93 -11.14
CA VAL A 308 -14.30 -22.77 -11.72
C VAL A 308 -13.42 -23.38 -10.62
N LYS A 309 -13.16 -22.67 -9.52
CA LYS A 309 -12.43 -23.23 -8.36
C LYS A 309 -13.25 -24.33 -7.68
N LEU A 310 -14.54 -24.12 -7.43
CA LEU A 310 -15.43 -25.10 -6.82
C LEU A 310 -15.51 -26.40 -7.64
N THR A 311 -15.54 -26.30 -8.96
CA THR A 311 -15.52 -27.50 -9.85
C THR A 311 -14.18 -28.24 -9.86
N ARG A 312 -13.07 -27.59 -9.56
CA ARG A 312 -11.74 -28.22 -9.45
C ARG A 312 -11.47 -28.87 -8.07
N THR A 313 -12.15 -28.45 -7.04
CA THR A 313 -12.01 -28.98 -5.66
C THR A 313 -12.94 -30.16 -5.38
N GLN A 314 -13.69 -30.69 -6.36
CA GLN A 314 -14.58 -31.82 -6.20
C GLN A 314 -13.92 -33.21 -6.30
N GLU A 315 -12.60 -33.29 -6.16
CA GLU A 315 -11.95 -34.54 -5.73
C GLU A 315 -11.65 -34.50 -4.23
N PHE A 316 -12.71 -34.33 -3.41
CA PHE A 316 -12.64 -34.74 -2.03
C PHE A 316 -13.10 -36.21 -2.00
N ASP A 317 -12.20 -37.09 -1.63
CA ASP A 317 -12.59 -38.42 -1.12
C ASP A 317 -13.52 -38.17 0.06
N LEU A 318 -14.83 -38.28 -0.17
CA LEU A 318 -15.82 -38.38 0.86
C LEU A 318 -15.57 -39.74 1.55
N TYR A 319 -14.85 -39.73 2.67
CA TYR A 319 -14.88 -40.82 3.60
C TYR A 319 -16.32 -40.89 4.16
N GLU A 320 -17.17 -41.69 3.55
CA GLU A 320 -18.42 -42.12 4.17
C GLU A 320 -18.07 -42.90 5.43
N PHE A 321 -18.17 -42.23 6.57
CA PHE A 321 -18.23 -42.95 7.85
C PHE A 321 -19.52 -43.76 7.84
N SER A 322 -19.41 -45.06 7.58
CA SER A 322 -20.56 -45.95 7.74
C SER A 322 -20.90 -46.01 9.23
N GLU A 323 -22.18 -46.01 9.56
CA GLU A 323 -22.67 -46.17 10.95
C GLU A 323 -22.08 -47.41 11.64
N GLU A 324 -21.61 -48.42 10.90
CA GLU A 324 -20.95 -49.63 11.40
C GLU A 324 -19.53 -49.34 11.97
N SER A 325 -18.81 -48.33 11.51
CA SER A 325 -17.49 -47.97 12.05
C SER A 325 -17.60 -47.26 13.42
N LEU A 326 -18.64 -46.47 13.63
CA LEU A 326 -18.94 -45.84 14.93
C LEU A 326 -19.44 -46.87 15.97
N ALA A 327 -20.17 -47.90 15.55
CA ALA A 327 -20.62 -48.98 16.43
C ALA A 327 -19.48 -49.92 16.86
N GLY A 328 -18.42 -50.03 16.04
CA GLY A 328 -17.20 -50.78 16.33
C GLY A 328 -16.33 -50.16 17.41
N GLU A 329 -16.15 -48.82 17.38
CA GLU A 329 -15.34 -48.11 18.38
C GLU A 329 -16.04 -48.01 19.74
N LEU A 330 -17.37 -47.82 19.77
CA LEU A 330 -18.15 -47.81 21.01
C LEU A 330 -18.20 -49.19 21.72
N ASN A 331 -18.08 -50.29 20.97
CA ASN A 331 -18.01 -51.63 21.55
C ASN A 331 -16.61 -52.01 22.07
N THR A 332 -15.54 -51.39 21.60
CA THR A 332 -14.19 -51.58 22.13
C THR A 332 -13.97 -50.81 23.42
N GLU A 333 -14.48 -49.58 23.55
CA GLU A 333 -14.39 -48.80 24.81
C GLU A 333 -15.22 -49.45 25.95
N ASN A 334 -16.39 -50.04 25.64
CA ASN A 334 -17.19 -50.73 26.65
C ASN A 334 -16.58 -52.08 27.11
N LYS A 335 -15.79 -52.75 26.28
CA LYS A 335 -15.08 -53.97 26.68
C LYS A 335 -13.85 -53.72 27.54
N GLU A 336 -13.16 -52.57 27.32
CA GLU A 336 -12.06 -52.18 28.19
C GLU A 336 -12.55 -51.68 29.56
N ALA A 337 -13.72 -51.03 29.62
CA ALA A 337 -14.34 -50.59 30.88
C ALA A 337 -14.90 -51.73 31.74
N GLU A 338 -15.29 -52.87 31.18
CA GLU A 338 -15.72 -54.10 31.93
C GLU A 338 -14.53 -54.89 32.47
N HIS A 339 -13.38 -54.92 31.75
CA HIS A 339 -12.20 -55.63 32.21
C HIS A 339 -11.44 -54.97 33.38
N VAL A 340 -11.69 -53.69 33.62
CA VAL A 340 -11.09 -52.98 34.78
C VAL A 340 -11.90 -53.16 36.06
N LYS A 341 -13.15 -53.62 35.99
CA LYS A 341 -13.99 -53.86 37.17
C LYS A 341 -13.86 -55.25 37.78
N ASP A 342 -13.29 -56.22 37.08
CA ASP A 342 -13.11 -57.59 37.58
C ASP A 342 -11.73 -57.90 38.18
N SER A 343 -10.86 -56.91 38.32
CA SER A 343 -9.52 -57.08 38.90
C SER A 343 -9.37 -56.55 40.34
N ASP A 344 -10.48 -56.10 40.98
CA ASP A 344 -10.50 -55.66 42.38
C ASP A 344 -11.57 -56.43 43.22
N THR A 345 -11.48 -57.73 43.22
CA THR A 345 -12.13 -58.59 44.28
C THR A 345 -11.17 -59.66 44.70
#